data_ffcc71e0432357457565941a7768ecde
#
_entry.id   ffcc71e0432357457565941a7768ecde
#
_cell.length_a   1.000
_cell.length_b   1.000
_cell.length_c   1.000
_cell.angle_alpha   90.00
_cell.angle_beta   90.00
_cell.angle_gamma   90.00
#
_symmetry.space_group_name_H-M   'P 1'
#
loop_
_entity.id
_entity.type
_entity.pdbx_description
1 polymer ?
#
loop_
_entity_poly.entity_id
_entity_poly.type
_entity_poly.pdbx_seq_one_letter_code
_entity_poly.pdbx_strand_id
1 'polypeptide(L)'
;MDAAYQKFFKEHAGYPKFKSKHDSHKSYTTNFTNGNIAVDFETGKIKLPKLKAVKARLHREYSGQIKSVTVSQVSSGKYYVSILVETEHKELAHTNHNIGIDLGIKDLCITSDGKVYENLKIIKKYEKQLVKLQRQLSHKGKRSKNYYKTKKKIALCHEKIRNIRKDYLHKVSHEIISENQVIVSENLQIKNMVKNHHLAKS
;
A
#
# COMPACT_ATOMS: atom_id res chain seq x y z
N MET A 1 -23.35 -1.06 -4.54
CA MET A 1 -23.71 -0.60 -5.89
C MET A 1 -23.92 0.90 -5.97
N ASP A 2 -24.55 1.52 -4.98
CA ASP A 2 -24.85 2.98 -4.98
C ASP A 2 -23.65 3.89 -5.28
N ALA A 3 -22.51 3.68 -4.63
CA ALA A 3 -21.33 4.52 -4.87
C ALA A 3 -20.81 4.49 -6.31
N ALA A 4 -20.96 3.37 -7.01
CA ALA A 4 -20.52 3.26 -8.41
C ALA A 4 -21.50 3.96 -9.36
N TYR A 5 -22.80 3.90 -9.08
CA TYR A 5 -23.81 4.64 -9.83
C TYR A 5 -23.77 6.13 -9.52
N GLN A 6 -23.51 6.52 -8.26
CA GLN A 6 -23.30 7.94 -7.93
C GLN A 6 -22.12 8.53 -8.69
N LYS A 7 -21.01 7.81 -8.81
CA LYS A 7 -19.88 8.23 -9.65
C LYS A 7 -20.23 8.33 -11.12
N PHE A 8 -21.00 7.39 -11.64
CA PHE A 8 -21.46 7.43 -13.01
C PHE A 8 -22.31 8.69 -13.29
N PHE A 9 -23.30 8.97 -12.45
CA PHE A 9 -24.22 10.10 -12.65
C PHE A 9 -23.62 11.47 -12.29
N LYS A 10 -22.80 11.54 -11.21
CA LYS A 10 -22.28 12.83 -10.71
C LYS A 10 -20.91 13.18 -11.25
N GLU A 11 -20.04 12.18 -11.47
CA GLU A 11 -18.63 12.40 -11.83
C GLU A 11 -18.34 12.00 -13.29
N HIS A 12 -19.36 11.68 -14.10
CA HIS A 12 -19.21 11.20 -15.49
C HIS A 12 -18.23 10.02 -15.64
N ALA A 13 -18.10 9.19 -14.60
CA ALA A 13 -17.31 7.96 -14.67
C ALA A 13 -17.97 6.95 -15.64
N GLY A 14 -17.20 5.97 -16.10
CA GLY A 14 -17.73 4.92 -16.96
C GLY A 14 -18.82 4.08 -16.26
N TYR A 15 -19.69 3.46 -17.05
CA TYR A 15 -20.80 2.64 -16.54
C TYR A 15 -20.29 1.55 -15.56
N PRO A 16 -20.95 1.36 -14.41
CA PRO A 16 -20.56 0.38 -13.41
C PRO A 16 -20.52 -1.04 -13.97
N LYS A 17 -19.41 -1.75 -13.73
CA LYS A 17 -19.24 -3.16 -14.12
C LYS A 17 -19.17 -4.04 -12.90
N PHE A 18 -19.79 -5.23 -12.95
CA PHE A 18 -19.64 -6.24 -11.90
C PHE A 18 -18.21 -6.75 -11.85
N LYS A 19 -17.72 -6.98 -10.64
CA LYS A 19 -16.41 -7.63 -10.44
C LYS A 19 -16.45 -9.06 -10.97
N SER A 20 -15.50 -9.39 -11.81
CA SER A 20 -15.34 -10.70 -12.41
C SER A 20 -14.27 -11.53 -11.68
N LYS A 21 -14.35 -12.86 -11.76
CA LYS A 21 -13.30 -13.78 -11.29
C LYS A 21 -11.95 -13.51 -11.98
N HIS A 22 -11.98 -12.91 -13.17
CA HIS A 22 -10.79 -12.62 -14.00
C HIS A 22 -10.20 -11.24 -13.73
N ASP A 23 -10.88 -10.40 -12.94
CA ASP A 23 -10.35 -9.07 -12.59
C ASP A 23 -9.03 -9.18 -11.83
N SER A 24 -8.11 -8.28 -12.15
CA SER A 24 -6.80 -8.21 -11.50
C SER A 24 -6.90 -7.81 -10.02
N HIS A 25 -7.92 -7.02 -9.67
CA HIS A 25 -8.21 -6.55 -8.31
C HIS A 25 -9.22 -7.47 -7.61
N LYS A 26 -8.70 -8.38 -6.80
CA LYS A 26 -9.51 -9.30 -5.99
C LYS A 26 -9.69 -8.74 -4.60
N SER A 27 -10.78 -8.03 -4.38
CA SER A 27 -11.13 -7.49 -3.06
C SER A 27 -12.64 -7.42 -2.87
N TYR A 28 -13.08 -7.54 -1.62
CA TYR A 28 -14.45 -7.24 -1.23
C TYR A 28 -14.44 -6.47 0.09
N THR A 29 -15.44 -5.60 0.26
CA THR A 29 -15.64 -4.83 1.48
C THR A 29 -16.97 -5.25 2.09
N THR A 30 -17.00 -5.39 3.40
CA THR A 30 -18.21 -5.67 4.19
C THR A 30 -18.30 -4.65 5.32
N ASN A 31 -19.51 -4.14 5.56
CA ASN A 31 -19.79 -3.21 6.64
C ASN A 31 -20.04 -3.97 7.96
N PHE A 32 -19.72 -3.31 9.06
CA PHE A 32 -20.06 -3.80 10.37
C PHE A 32 -21.57 -3.63 10.61
N THR A 33 -22.25 -4.72 10.96
CA THR A 33 -23.66 -4.77 11.29
C THR A 33 -23.88 -5.84 12.35
N ASN A 34 -24.48 -5.49 13.48
CA ASN A 34 -24.91 -6.46 14.52
C ASN A 34 -23.84 -7.50 14.92
N GLY A 35 -22.58 -7.06 15.13
CA GLY A 35 -21.52 -7.97 15.57
C GLY A 35 -21.04 -9.00 14.53
N ASN A 36 -21.30 -8.77 13.25
CA ASN A 36 -20.92 -9.68 12.15
C ASN A 36 -19.41 -9.74 11.90
N ILE A 37 -18.66 -8.78 12.46
CA ILE A 37 -17.19 -8.71 12.38
C ILE A 37 -16.65 -8.64 13.81
N ALA A 38 -15.65 -9.46 14.12
CA ALA A 38 -14.93 -9.39 15.38
C ALA A 38 -13.44 -9.66 15.15
N VAL A 39 -12.59 -8.99 15.90
CA VAL A 39 -11.13 -9.17 15.89
C VAL A 39 -10.69 -9.55 17.29
N ASP A 40 -10.06 -10.69 17.38
CA ASP A 40 -9.51 -11.23 18.62
C ASP A 40 -7.98 -11.12 18.53
N PHE A 41 -7.42 -10.19 19.29
CA PHE A 41 -5.97 -9.94 19.31
C PHE A 41 -5.20 -11.01 20.09
N GLU A 42 -5.81 -11.65 21.10
CA GLU A 42 -5.17 -12.68 21.90
C GLU A 42 -4.96 -13.96 21.09
N THR A 43 -6.01 -14.42 20.40
CA THR A 43 -5.92 -15.64 19.57
C THR A 43 -5.45 -15.38 18.14
N GLY A 44 -5.32 -14.12 17.73
CA GLY A 44 -4.93 -13.73 16.38
C GLY A 44 -5.95 -14.16 15.32
N LYS A 45 -7.24 -14.00 15.62
CA LYS A 45 -8.34 -14.41 14.72
C LYS A 45 -9.24 -13.26 14.35
N ILE A 46 -9.75 -13.32 13.13
CA ILE A 46 -10.75 -12.38 12.62
C ILE A 46 -12.00 -13.18 12.21
N LYS A 47 -13.15 -12.80 12.76
CA LYS A 47 -14.45 -13.27 12.33
C LYS A 47 -14.98 -12.34 11.24
N LEU A 48 -15.40 -12.90 10.12
CA LEU A 48 -16.00 -12.19 9.00
C LEU A 48 -17.37 -12.78 8.67
N PRO A 49 -18.30 -12.02 8.07
CA PRO A 49 -19.61 -12.53 7.67
C PRO A 49 -19.49 -13.77 6.80
N LYS A 50 -20.31 -14.79 7.09
CA LYS A 50 -20.35 -16.07 6.38
C LYS A 50 -19.06 -16.91 6.43
N LEU A 51 -18.04 -16.48 7.17
CA LEU A 51 -16.79 -17.24 7.36
C LEU A 51 -16.63 -17.64 8.83
N LYS A 52 -16.03 -18.81 9.06
CA LYS A 52 -15.50 -19.16 10.39
C LYS A 52 -14.37 -18.20 10.75
N ALA A 53 -14.01 -18.12 12.03
CA ALA A 53 -12.89 -17.31 12.48
C ALA A 53 -11.60 -17.73 11.77
N VAL A 54 -10.98 -16.78 11.07
CA VAL A 54 -9.79 -16.99 10.24
C VAL A 54 -8.56 -16.50 11.02
N LYS A 55 -7.52 -17.33 11.08
CA LYS A 55 -6.24 -16.92 11.69
C LYS A 55 -5.59 -15.81 10.85
N ALA A 56 -5.20 -14.72 11.50
CA ALA A 56 -4.58 -13.56 10.90
C ALA A 56 -3.37 -13.10 11.73
N ARG A 57 -2.39 -12.51 11.06
CA ARG A 57 -1.29 -11.84 11.75
C ARG A 57 -1.70 -10.41 12.04
N LEU A 58 -2.11 -10.16 13.27
CA LEU A 58 -2.46 -8.84 13.77
C LEU A 58 -1.17 -8.15 14.24
N HIS A 59 -0.89 -6.96 13.73
CA HIS A 59 0.35 -6.23 14.03
C HIS A 59 0.11 -4.87 14.68
N ARG A 60 -1.16 -4.44 14.75
CA ARG A 60 -1.57 -3.18 15.35
C ARG A 60 -2.88 -3.38 16.07
N GLU A 61 -2.89 -3.05 17.34
CA GLU A 61 -4.11 -2.89 18.11
C GLU A 61 -4.75 -1.55 17.79
N TYR A 62 -6.04 -1.46 17.94
CA TYR A 62 -6.81 -0.24 17.75
C TYR A 62 -7.84 -0.09 18.86
N SER A 63 -8.15 1.15 19.19
CA SER A 63 -9.29 1.53 20.03
C SER A 63 -10.37 2.14 19.14
N GLY A 64 -11.65 1.85 19.40
CA GLY A 64 -12.78 2.40 18.67
C GLY A 64 -13.63 1.38 17.95
N GLN A 65 -14.65 1.86 17.24
CA GLN A 65 -15.68 1.03 16.62
C GLN A 65 -15.32 0.65 15.18
N ILE A 66 -15.39 -0.63 14.86
CA ILE A 66 -15.25 -1.11 13.48
C ILE A 66 -16.41 -0.58 12.63
N LYS A 67 -16.11 0.03 11.47
CA LYS A 67 -17.11 0.47 10.49
C LYS A 67 -17.19 -0.49 9.30
N SER A 68 -16.06 -0.90 8.79
CA SER A 68 -16.00 -1.85 7.68
C SER A 68 -14.68 -2.60 7.62
N VAL A 69 -14.70 -3.72 6.91
CA VAL A 69 -13.50 -4.52 6.64
C VAL A 69 -13.39 -4.80 5.16
N THR A 70 -12.21 -4.57 4.61
CA THR A 70 -11.87 -4.91 3.23
C THR A 70 -10.87 -6.05 3.20
N VAL A 71 -11.25 -7.15 2.57
CA VAL A 71 -10.35 -8.28 2.30
C VAL A 71 -9.84 -8.17 0.89
N SER A 72 -8.54 -8.27 0.71
CA SER A 72 -7.90 -8.19 -0.61
C SER A 72 -6.90 -9.31 -0.82
N GLN A 73 -6.82 -9.80 -2.06
CA GLN A 73 -5.79 -10.76 -2.48
C GLN A 73 -4.78 -10.06 -3.38
N VAL A 74 -3.50 -10.21 -3.07
CA VAL A 74 -2.41 -9.69 -3.91
C VAL A 74 -1.89 -10.75 -4.86
N SER A 75 -1.16 -10.32 -5.89
CA SER A 75 -0.63 -11.20 -6.95
C SER A 75 0.32 -12.29 -6.43
N SER A 76 0.91 -12.13 -5.23
CA SER A 76 1.71 -13.16 -4.57
C SER A 76 0.87 -14.31 -3.99
N GLY A 77 -0.46 -14.18 -3.99
CA GLY A 77 -1.42 -15.12 -3.42
C GLY A 77 -1.71 -14.92 -1.94
N LYS A 78 -1.13 -13.92 -1.30
CA LYS A 78 -1.44 -13.56 0.09
C LYS A 78 -2.73 -12.77 0.18
N TYR A 79 -3.39 -12.88 1.33
CA TYR A 79 -4.57 -12.11 1.68
C TYR A 79 -4.22 -11.06 2.72
N TYR A 80 -4.80 -9.89 2.57
CA TYR A 80 -4.70 -8.79 3.52
C TYR A 80 -6.09 -8.35 3.95
N VAL A 81 -6.20 -7.96 5.21
CA VAL A 81 -7.41 -7.41 5.79
C VAL A 81 -7.12 -5.97 6.20
N SER A 82 -7.90 -5.05 5.69
CA SER A 82 -7.89 -3.64 6.09
C SER A 82 -9.15 -3.36 6.89
N ILE A 83 -9.00 -2.91 8.11
CA ILE A 83 -10.09 -2.62 9.04
C ILE A 83 -10.22 -1.11 9.15
N LEU A 84 -11.40 -0.59 8.82
CA LEU A 84 -11.75 0.80 9.04
C LEU A 84 -12.36 0.91 10.44
N VAL A 85 -11.74 1.72 11.27
CA VAL A 85 -12.15 1.96 12.65
C VAL A 85 -12.41 3.44 12.83
N GLU A 86 -13.49 3.81 13.53
CA GLU A 86 -13.75 5.15 14.01
C GLU A 86 -13.06 5.32 15.36
N THR A 87 -12.15 6.26 15.43
CA THR A 87 -11.40 6.58 16.65
C THR A 87 -11.51 8.07 16.92
N GLU A 88 -11.33 8.46 18.17
CA GLU A 88 -11.17 9.87 18.52
C GLU A 88 -9.89 10.41 17.91
N HIS A 89 -9.96 11.63 17.39
CA HIS A 89 -8.79 12.35 16.90
C HIS A 89 -7.93 12.79 18.10
N LYS A 90 -6.69 12.32 18.13
CA LYS A 90 -5.70 12.83 19.07
C LYS A 90 -4.89 13.91 18.38
N GLU A 91 -4.99 15.11 18.87
CA GLU A 91 -4.14 16.20 18.41
C GLU A 91 -2.69 15.91 18.74
N LEU A 92 -1.80 16.18 17.78
CA LEU A 92 -0.37 16.14 18.03
C LEU A 92 0.01 17.31 18.94
N ALA A 93 1.02 17.09 19.78
CA ALA A 93 1.55 18.17 20.61
C ALA A 93 2.03 19.33 19.72
N HIS A 94 1.64 20.56 20.09
CA HIS A 94 2.11 21.76 19.40
C HIS A 94 3.63 21.87 19.52
N THR A 95 4.30 21.95 18.37
CA THR A 95 5.73 22.24 18.28
C THR A 95 5.92 23.59 17.61
N ASN A 96 6.84 24.41 18.08
CA ASN A 96 7.15 25.68 17.41
C ASN A 96 8.17 25.50 16.27
N HIS A 97 8.34 24.28 15.78
CA HIS A 97 9.35 23.95 14.77
C HIS A 97 8.76 23.97 13.37
N ASN A 98 9.41 24.70 12.47
CA ASN A 98 9.06 24.78 11.05
C ASN A 98 10.22 24.23 10.23
N ILE A 99 9.91 23.44 9.22
CA ILE A 99 10.94 22.79 8.39
C ILE A 99 10.65 22.95 6.91
N GLY A 100 11.68 23.26 6.14
CA GLY A 100 11.69 23.14 4.69
C GLY A 100 12.22 21.78 4.27
N ILE A 101 11.59 21.15 3.26
CA ILE A 101 12.04 19.89 2.69
C ILE A 101 12.24 19.99 1.19
N ASP A 102 13.40 19.54 0.71
CA ASP A 102 13.71 19.35 -0.71
C ASP A 102 13.71 17.86 -1.03
N LEU A 103 12.91 17.45 -2.04
CA LEU A 103 12.77 16.07 -2.49
C LEU A 103 13.67 15.82 -3.71
N GLY A 104 14.63 14.93 -3.55
CA GLY A 104 15.64 14.65 -4.57
C GLY A 104 15.62 13.20 -5.09
N ILE A 105 16.45 12.97 -6.09
CA ILE A 105 16.67 11.65 -6.71
C ILE A 105 17.90 10.97 -6.10
N LYS A 106 18.95 11.72 -5.79
CA LYS A 106 20.16 11.22 -5.15
C LYS A 106 19.84 10.82 -3.72
N ASP A 107 19.32 11.74 -2.97
CA ASP A 107 18.79 11.58 -1.63
C ASP A 107 17.27 11.71 -1.69
N LEU A 108 16.54 11.00 -0.82
CA LEU A 108 15.09 11.01 -0.81
C LEU A 108 14.54 12.37 -0.42
N CYS A 109 15.14 12.95 0.60
CA CYS A 109 14.73 14.22 1.18
C CYS A 109 15.91 14.86 1.90
N ILE A 110 16.09 16.16 1.74
CA ILE A 110 17.01 16.99 2.52
C ILE A 110 16.17 18.04 3.23
N THR A 111 16.42 18.23 4.50
CA THR A 111 15.69 19.18 5.33
C THR A 111 16.48 20.46 5.54
N SER A 112 15.80 21.59 5.84
CA SER A 112 16.43 22.89 6.04
C SER A 112 17.39 22.94 7.24
N ASP A 113 17.27 22.00 8.18
CA ASP A 113 18.19 21.82 9.31
C ASP A 113 19.41 20.93 8.97
N GLY A 114 19.54 20.52 7.70
CA GLY A 114 20.67 19.76 7.19
C GLY A 114 20.56 18.24 7.34
N LYS A 115 19.44 17.70 7.82
CA LYS A 115 19.23 16.25 7.90
C LYS A 115 18.98 15.67 6.50
N VAL A 116 19.68 14.59 6.17
CA VAL A 116 19.58 13.91 4.87
C VAL A 116 18.96 12.54 5.04
N TYR A 117 17.88 12.29 4.31
CA TYR A 117 17.27 10.97 4.19
C TYR A 117 17.69 10.31 2.88
N GLU A 118 18.43 9.23 2.97
CA GLU A 118 19.00 8.56 1.80
C GLU A 118 17.94 7.90 0.91
N ASN A 119 18.14 7.92 -0.40
CA ASN A 119 17.36 7.12 -1.32
C ASN A 119 17.89 5.67 -1.31
N LEU A 120 17.12 4.73 -0.75
CA LEU A 120 17.50 3.33 -0.60
C LEU A 120 17.72 2.59 -1.93
N LYS A 121 17.36 3.17 -3.07
CA LYS A 121 17.49 2.59 -4.44
C LYS A 121 17.07 1.11 -4.50
N ILE A 122 15.97 0.77 -3.84
CA ILE A 122 15.51 -0.61 -3.60
C ILE A 122 15.29 -1.36 -4.91
N ILE A 123 14.78 -0.67 -5.94
CA ILE A 123 14.57 -1.28 -7.27
C ILE A 123 15.91 -1.77 -7.80
N LYS A 124 16.97 -0.96 -7.75
CA LYS A 124 18.30 -1.29 -8.24
C LYS A 124 18.88 -2.51 -7.51
N LYS A 125 18.64 -2.61 -6.18
CA LYS A 125 19.07 -3.75 -5.36
C LYS A 125 18.46 -5.08 -5.83
N TYR A 126 17.19 -5.06 -6.24
CA TYR A 126 16.46 -6.27 -6.65
C TYR A 126 16.39 -6.46 -8.17
N GLU A 127 16.93 -5.54 -8.98
CA GLU A 127 16.84 -5.55 -10.44
C GLU A 127 17.42 -6.84 -11.05
N LYS A 128 18.62 -7.22 -10.62
CA LYS A 128 19.27 -8.46 -11.10
C LYS A 128 18.39 -9.71 -10.87
N GLN A 129 17.75 -9.78 -9.69
CA GLN A 129 16.86 -10.88 -9.35
C GLN A 129 15.60 -10.86 -10.20
N LEU A 130 14.98 -9.69 -10.41
CA LEU A 130 13.80 -9.55 -11.26
C LEU A 130 14.10 -9.94 -12.70
N VAL A 131 15.18 -9.43 -13.28
CA VAL A 131 15.59 -9.77 -14.66
C VAL A 131 15.82 -11.27 -14.80
N LYS A 132 16.51 -11.93 -13.85
CA LYS A 132 16.70 -13.38 -13.86
C LYS A 132 15.35 -14.13 -13.84
N LEU A 133 14.43 -13.74 -12.96
CA LEU A 133 13.11 -14.37 -12.86
C LEU A 133 12.25 -14.14 -14.11
N GLN A 134 12.31 -12.95 -14.70
CA GLN A 134 11.59 -12.61 -15.93
C GLN A 134 12.11 -13.42 -17.12
N ARG A 135 13.45 -13.55 -17.29
CA ARG A 135 14.07 -14.42 -18.28
C ARG A 135 13.64 -15.90 -18.08
N GLN A 136 13.67 -16.40 -16.84
CA GLN A 136 13.17 -17.73 -16.55
C GLN A 136 11.69 -17.91 -16.90
N LEU A 137 10.86 -16.87 -16.72
CA LEU A 137 9.44 -16.92 -17.05
C LEU A 137 9.22 -16.98 -18.56
N SER A 138 9.98 -16.23 -19.36
CA SER A 138 9.85 -16.19 -20.82
C SER A 138 10.13 -17.55 -21.49
N HIS A 139 11.03 -18.36 -20.90
CA HIS A 139 11.35 -19.71 -21.39
C HIS A 139 10.38 -20.81 -20.93
N LYS A 140 9.32 -20.45 -20.15
CA LYS A 140 8.36 -21.45 -19.68
C LYS A 140 7.09 -21.46 -20.50
N GLY A 141 6.61 -22.67 -20.80
CA GLY A 141 5.33 -22.82 -21.49
C GLY A 141 4.21 -22.12 -20.74
N LYS A 142 3.51 -21.22 -21.43
CA LYS A 142 2.37 -20.47 -20.88
C LYS A 142 1.37 -21.45 -20.27
N ARG A 143 0.80 -21.07 -19.09
CA ARG A 143 -0.16 -21.89 -18.32
C ARG A 143 0.38 -23.16 -17.67
N SER A 144 1.68 -23.50 -17.80
CA SER A 144 2.27 -24.64 -17.10
C SER A 144 2.37 -24.40 -15.59
N LYS A 145 2.41 -25.46 -14.77
CA LYS A 145 2.64 -25.35 -13.31
C LYS A 145 3.92 -24.55 -12.99
N ASN A 146 4.98 -24.78 -13.78
CA ASN A 146 6.26 -24.09 -13.60
C ASN A 146 6.18 -22.61 -13.98
N TYR A 147 5.37 -22.25 -14.98
CA TYR A 147 5.07 -20.85 -15.32
C TYR A 147 4.43 -20.12 -14.12
N TYR A 148 3.38 -20.71 -13.53
CA TYR A 148 2.72 -20.09 -12.37
C TYR A 148 3.62 -20.01 -11.13
N LYS A 149 4.46 -21.03 -10.86
CA LYS A 149 5.44 -20.97 -9.78
C LYS A 149 6.41 -19.80 -9.96
N THR A 150 6.91 -19.58 -11.19
CA THR A 150 7.84 -18.47 -11.47
C THR A 150 7.14 -17.11 -11.41
N LYS A 151 5.92 -17.01 -11.95
CA LYS A 151 5.09 -15.81 -11.84
C LYS A 151 4.85 -15.42 -10.38
N LYS A 152 4.61 -16.38 -9.49
CA LYS A 152 4.48 -16.16 -8.05
C LYS A 152 5.79 -15.64 -7.43
N LYS A 153 6.96 -16.16 -7.82
CA LYS A 153 8.28 -15.66 -7.36
C LYS A 153 8.51 -14.20 -7.75
N ILE A 154 8.14 -13.83 -8.98
CA ILE A 154 8.20 -12.43 -9.46
C ILE A 154 7.27 -11.55 -8.61
N ALA A 155 6.03 -11.98 -8.39
CA ALA A 155 5.06 -11.23 -7.57
C ALA A 155 5.55 -11.03 -6.14
N LEU A 156 6.15 -12.04 -5.51
CA LEU A 156 6.77 -11.94 -4.18
C LEU A 156 7.95 -10.96 -4.16
N CYS A 157 8.76 -10.92 -5.21
CA CYS A 157 9.86 -9.96 -5.32
C CYS A 157 9.33 -8.52 -5.41
N HIS A 158 8.34 -8.26 -6.25
CA HIS A 158 7.69 -6.94 -6.34
C HIS A 158 7.00 -6.54 -5.03
N GLU A 159 6.35 -7.48 -4.36
CA GLU A 159 5.74 -7.23 -3.05
C GLU A 159 6.79 -6.82 -2.02
N LYS A 160 7.93 -7.50 -1.98
CA LYS A 160 9.04 -7.17 -1.07
C LYS A 160 9.59 -5.76 -1.34
N ILE A 161 9.83 -5.41 -2.61
CA ILE A 161 10.29 -4.07 -3.00
C ILE A 161 9.29 -3.01 -2.54
N ARG A 162 8.01 -3.22 -2.83
CA ARG A 162 6.93 -2.30 -2.42
C ARG A 162 6.85 -2.12 -0.91
N ASN A 163 6.93 -3.22 -0.15
CA ASN A 163 6.81 -3.18 1.31
C ASN A 163 7.98 -2.46 1.96
N ILE A 164 9.23 -2.71 1.50
CA ILE A 164 10.41 -2.01 2.01
C ILE A 164 10.30 -0.51 1.72
N ARG A 165 9.91 -0.13 0.48
CA ARG A 165 9.72 1.28 0.12
C ARG A 165 8.66 1.94 0.99
N LYS A 166 7.51 1.27 1.15
CA LYS A 166 6.40 1.80 1.93
C LYS A 166 6.76 1.97 3.41
N ASP A 167 7.43 0.99 4.00
CA ASP A 167 7.89 1.06 5.39
C ASP A 167 8.86 2.22 5.62
N TYR A 168 9.84 2.37 4.72
CA TYR A 168 10.81 3.46 4.80
C TYR A 168 10.15 4.83 4.67
N LEU A 169 9.29 5.01 3.64
CA LEU A 169 8.58 6.28 3.44
C LEU A 169 7.67 6.63 4.62
N HIS A 170 6.99 5.63 5.21
CA HIS A 170 6.17 5.88 6.40
C HIS A 170 7.00 6.29 7.62
N LYS A 171 8.20 5.70 7.81
CA LYS A 171 9.08 6.08 8.92
C LYS A 171 9.57 7.52 8.76
N VAL A 172 10.07 7.86 7.56
CA VAL A 172 10.55 9.22 7.26
C VAL A 172 9.42 10.24 7.40
N SER A 173 8.26 9.99 6.79
CA SER A 173 7.12 10.93 6.89
C SER A 173 6.61 11.07 8.32
N HIS A 174 6.56 9.99 9.09
CA HIS A 174 6.14 10.05 10.49
C HIS A 174 7.10 10.88 11.32
N GLU A 175 8.40 10.69 11.14
CA GLU A 175 9.44 11.45 11.85
C GLU A 175 9.32 12.95 11.54
N ILE A 176 9.27 13.32 10.25
CA ILE A 176 9.13 14.73 9.84
C ILE A 176 7.84 15.36 10.39
N ILE A 177 6.69 14.64 10.34
CA ILE A 177 5.40 15.18 10.80
C ILE A 177 5.34 15.28 12.33
N SER A 178 5.94 14.31 13.06
CA SER A 178 5.87 14.32 14.51
C SER A 178 6.74 15.40 15.18
N GLU A 179 7.78 15.86 14.50
CA GLU A 179 8.75 16.84 15.02
C GLU A 179 8.44 18.28 14.61
N ASN A 180 7.58 18.49 13.60
CA ASN A 180 7.38 19.80 13.00
C ASN A 180 5.91 20.21 12.90
N GLN A 181 5.62 21.50 13.20
CA GLN A 181 4.29 22.09 13.10
C GLN A 181 3.97 22.52 11.66
N VAL A 182 4.94 23.08 10.97
CA VAL A 182 4.81 23.54 9.57
C VAL A 182 5.88 22.87 8.73
N ILE A 183 5.44 22.28 7.61
CA ILE A 183 6.32 21.64 6.65
C ILE A 183 6.13 22.35 5.30
N VAL A 184 7.20 22.89 4.76
CA VAL A 184 7.21 23.55 3.45
C VAL A 184 7.95 22.67 2.45
N SER A 185 7.35 22.39 1.31
CA SER A 185 7.97 21.60 0.24
C SER A 185 7.76 22.23 -1.12
N GLU A 186 8.62 21.89 -2.08
CA GLU A 186 8.48 22.28 -3.47
C GLU A 186 7.27 21.63 -4.14
N ASN A 187 6.67 22.35 -5.09
CA ASN A 187 5.61 21.80 -5.94
C ASN A 187 6.23 21.12 -7.18
N LEU A 188 6.59 19.85 -7.04
CA LEU A 188 7.24 19.10 -8.09
C LEU A 188 6.27 18.65 -9.21
N GLN A 189 6.68 18.88 -10.47
CA GLN A 189 5.98 18.42 -11.68
C GLN A 189 6.26 16.93 -11.95
N ILE A 190 5.82 16.04 -11.05
CA ILE A 190 6.12 14.60 -11.09
C ILE A 190 5.75 13.96 -12.44
N LYS A 191 4.63 14.37 -13.06
CA LYS A 191 4.20 13.85 -14.37
C LYS A 191 5.23 14.08 -15.47
N ASN A 192 5.94 15.19 -15.43
CA ASN A 192 7.00 15.52 -16.40
C ASN A 192 8.31 14.79 -16.08
N MET A 193 8.61 14.61 -14.80
CA MET A 193 9.80 13.87 -14.37
C MET A 193 9.72 12.39 -14.78
N VAL A 194 8.57 11.75 -14.68
CA VAL A 194 8.37 10.35 -15.07
C VAL A 194 8.52 10.12 -16.57
N LYS A 195 8.30 11.13 -17.41
CA LYS A 195 8.53 11.03 -18.86
C LYS A 195 10.00 10.93 -19.23
N ASN A 196 10.89 11.39 -18.36
CA ASN A 196 12.32 11.28 -18.57
C ASN A 196 12.80 9.87 -18.19
N HIS A 197 13.27 9.11 -19.20
CA HIS A 197 13.72 7.72 -19.02
C HIS A 197 14.86 7.55 -18.01
N HIS A 198 15.69 8.57 -17.82
CA HIS A 198 16.79 8.56 -16.84
C HIS A 198 16.26 8.72 -15.40
N LEU A 199 15.19 9.49 -15.22
CA LEU A 199 14.59 9.79 -13.91
C LEU A 199 13.52 8.78 -13.50
N ALA A 200 12.85 8.14 -14.46
CA ALA A 200 11.72 7.24 -14.21
C ALA A 200 12.04 6.00 -13.36
N LYS A 201 13.32 5.63 -13.22
CA LYS A 201 13.80 4.49 -12.42
C LYS A 201 14.28 4.87 -11.02
N SER A 202 14.28 6.11 -10.68
CA SER A 202 14.83 6.67 -9.43
C SER A 202 13.86 6.53 -8.25
#